data_da4fe953125f14e587303b090793baa9
#
_entry.id   da4fe953125f14e587303b090793baa9
#
_cell.length_a   1.000
_cell.length_b   1.000
_cell.length_c   1.000
_cell.angle_alpha   90.00
_cell.angle_beta   90.00
_cell.angle_gamma   90.00
#
_symmetry.space_group_name_H-M   'P 1'
#
loop_
_entity.id
_entity.type
_entity.pdbx_description
1 polymer ?
#
loop_
_entity_poly.entity_id
_entity_poly.type
_entity_poly.pdbx_seq_one_letter_code
_entity_poly.pdbx_strand_id
1 'polypeptide(L)'
;MFEPNRFVLCAMALTAIPVVAQETHMVTDRMGRNVELPVEVNRIVTDFMPLPSAWYISTGSGDEVVGMHPNSMRMAKRSILGRIAPELLAAETGFMQGSSVNIEEVLRLAPDVFLTYETRQTIADVEKTGIPVLSLDVLSQSKGNMFETYFGWTKLLGQIAGQQERTDKIVAYANDVLMHTRSHIAHLSEKERPGAFFFSRLGEDNLKINGTGHFGHFWMTEGGNRNLAPEGIPPLADIDMEQVYALNPEVIFISNFSPAQPEDLYENRITGQDWRHVSAVQNKRVYKVPEGIFQWYPPSADAPLMLQWIAQVSHPKLFDDYVIEEVIRDYYARFYDFNLWDEDIAAILKPTH
;
A
#
# COMPACT_ATOMS: atom_id res chain seq x y z
N MET A 1 4.71 -70.96 55.24
CA MET A 1 4.46 -71.13 53.80
C MET A 1 4.18 -69.72 53.32
N PHE A 2 5.23 -69.04 52.75
CA PHE A 2 5.16 -67.70 52.29
C PHE A 2 5.11 -67.70 50.74
N GLU A 3 4.06 -67.12 50.16
CA GLU A 3 3.94 -66.91 48.73
C GLU A 3 4.73 -65.66 48.31
N PRO A 4 5.46 -65.67 47.17
CA PRO A 4 6.14 -64.45 46.66
C PRO A 4 5.20 -63.63 45.80
N ASN A 5 5.09 -62.35 46.16
CA ASN A 5 4.42 -61.28 45.37
C ASN A 5 5.11 -61.08 44.04
N ARG A 6 4.40 -61.26 42.92
CA ARG A 6 4.84 -60.91 41.58
C ARG A 6 4.56 -59.45 41.33
N PHE A 7 5.61 -58.61 41.28
CA PHE A 7 5.53 -57.27 40.73
C PHE A 7 5.49 -57.38 39.20
N VAL A 8 4.39 -56.94 38.60
CA VAL A 8 4.27 -56.74 37.16
C VAL A 8 4.81 -55.32 36.83
N LEU A 9 5.99 -55.27 36.21
CA LEU A 9 6.54 -54.04 35.62
C LEU A 9 5.78 -53.73 34.33
N CYS A 10 4.91 -52.69 34.35
CA CYS A 10 4.28 -52.17 33.16
C CYS A 10 5.31 -51.24 32.43
N ALA A 11 5.95 -51.70 31.39
CA ALA A 11 6.83 -50.88 30.54
C ALA A 11 5.93 -49.97 29.66
N MET A 12 5.82 -48.68 30.00
CA MET A 12 5.28 -47.69 29.08
C MET A 12 6.25 -47.46 27.91
N ALA A 13 5.90 -47.97 26.74
CA ALA A 13 6.58 -47.63 25.52
C ALA A 13 6.24 -46.19 25.14
N LEU A 14 7.17 -45.24 25.33
CA LEU A 14 7.09 -43.90 24.69
C LEU A 14 7.24 -44.10 23.21
N THR A 15 6.16 -44.00 22.46
CA THR A 15 6.20 -43.85 21.01
C THR A 15 6.66 -42.43 20.69
N ALA A 16 7.90 -42.26 20.27
CA ALA A 16 8.39 -41.03 19.70
C ALA A 16 7.60 -40.79 18.39
N ILE A 17 6.76 -39.75 18.37
CA ILE A 17 6.14 -39.26 17.15
C ILE A 17 7.28 -38.66 16.32
N PRO A 18 7.52 -39.12 15.08
CA PRO A 18 8.53 -38.50 14.24
C PRO A 18 8.12 -37.03 14.01
N VAL A 19 8.94 -36.10 14.43
CA VAL A 19 8.87 -34.72 13.99
C VAL A 19 9.24 -34.75 12.51
N VAL A 20 8.23 -34.63 11.65
CA VAL A 20 8.46 -34.39 10.22
C VAL A 20 9.11 -33.02 10.14
N ALA A 21 10.37 -32.95 9.73
CA ALA A 21 11.02 -31.67 9.47
C ALA A 21 10.20 -30.96 8.40
N GLN A 22 9.70 -29.75 8.71
CA GLN A 22 8.97 -28.93 7.75
C GLN A 22 9.94 -28.56 6.63
N GLU A 23 9.58 -28.81 5.37
CA GLU A 23 10.37 -28.39 4.23
C GLU A 23 10.48 -26.87 4.22
N THR A 24 11.69 -26.35 3.96
CA THR A 24 11.98 -24.92 3.96
C THR A 24 12.57 -24.47 2.62
N HIS A 25 12.47 -23.18 2.33
CA HIS A 25 13.11 -22.54 1.19
C HIS A 25 13.66 -21.17 1.57
N MET A 26 14.64 -20.68 0.80
CA MET A 26 15.26 -19.37 1.02
C MET A 26 14.52 -18.27 0.26
N VAL A 27 14.21 -17.18 0.93
CA VAL A 27 13.61 -15.97 0.36
C VAL A 27 14.54 -14.79 0.63
N THR A 28 14.83 -14.00 -0.41
CA THR A 28 15.61 -12.76 -0.24
C THR A 28 14.65 -11.60 -0.07
N ASP A 29 14.73 -10.92 1.08
CA ASP A 29 13.88 -9.77 1.39
C ASP A 29 14.33 -8.47 0.68
N ARG A 30 13.56 -7.40 0.86
CA ARG A 30 13.83 -6.10 0.23
C ARG A 30 15.06 -5.38 0.82
N MET A 31 15.60 -5.83 1.93
CA MET A 31 16.90 -5.39 2.48
C MET A 31 18.08 -6.22 1.99
N GLY A 32 17.84 -7.23 1.12
CA GLY A 32 18.85 -8.14 0.61
C GLY A 32 19.25 -9.23 1.59
N ARG A 33 18.47 -9.49 2.64
CA ARG A 33 18.71 -10.56 3.60
C ARG A 33 18.10 -11.86 3.09
N ASN A 34 18.82 -12.97 3.24
CA ASN A 34 18.30 -14.30 2.96
C ASN A 34 17.66 -14.87 4.22
N VAL A 35 16.37 -15.16 4.16
CA VAL A 35 15.56 -15.67 5.26
C VAL A 35 15.01 -17.04 4.88
N GLU A 36 15.14 -18.01 5.77
CA GLU A 36 14.58 -19.34 5.61
C GLU A 36 13.12 -19.36 6.05
N LEU A 37 12.22 -19.78 5.15
CA LEU A 37 10.79 -19.89 5.40
C LEU A 37 10.31 -21.33 5.20
N PRO A 38 9.21 -21.74 5.87
CA PRO A 38 8.48 -22.94 5.50
C PRO A 38 8.03 -22.87 4.04
N VAL A 39 7.98 -24.00 3.34
CA VAL A 39 7.47 -24.07 1.96
C VAL A 39 6.01 -23.64 1.90
N GLU A 40 5.23 -23.98 2.91
CA GLU A 40 3.84 -23.52 3.07
C GLU A 40 3.76 -22.47 4.19
N VAL A 41 3.45 -21.24 3.83
CA VAL A 41 3.20 -20.12 4.75
C VAL A 41 1.69 -19.96 4.92
N ASN A 42 1.18 -20.33 6.09
CA ASN A 42 -0.26 -20.34 6.40
C ASN A 42 -0.63 -19.27 7.43
N ARG A 43 0.35 -18.68 8.11
CA ARG A 43 0.11 -17.73 9.21
C ARG A 43 1.06 -16.54 9.11
N ILE A 44 0.49 -15.40 8.79
CA ILE A 44 1.23 -14.14 8.62
C ILE A 44 0.78 -13.15 9.68
N VAL A 45 1.74 -12.51 10.34
CA VAL A 45 1.51 -11.31 11.14
C VAL A 45 2.26 -10.15 10.49
N THR A 46 1.62 -8.98 10.41
CA THR A 46 2.23 -7.80 9.79
C THR A 46 1.87 -6.50 10.53
N ASP A 47 2.87 -5.66 10.76
CA ASP A 47 2.72 -4.27 11.19
C ASP A 47 2.60 -3.30 10.01
N PHE A 48 2.77 -3.79 8.77
CA PHE A 48 2.78 -2.99 7.57
C PHE A 48 1.37 -2.76 7.00
N MET A 49 0.89 -1.51 7.06
CA MET A 49 -0.49 -1.16 6.75
C MET A 49 -0.99 -1.58 5.36
N PRO A 50 -0.26 -1.43 4.23
CA PRO A 50 -0.71 -1.86 2.91
C PRO A 50 -0.73 -3.37 2.72
N LEU A 51 -0.07 -4.14 3.59
CA LEU A 51 0.19 -5.56 3.34
C LEU A 51 -1.07 -6.40 3.13
N PRO A 52 -2.14 -6.30 3.93
CA PRO A 52 -3.31 -7.17 3.74
C PRO A 52 -3.89 -7.07 2.32
N SER A 53 -3.96 -5.86 1.75
CA SER A 53 -4.41 -5.65 0.38
C SER A 53 -3.40 -6.16 -0.66
N ALA A 54 -2.11 -5.93 -0.42
CA ALA A 54 -1.05 -6.42 -1.30
C ALA A 54 -0.93 -7.96 -1.27
N TRP A 55 -1.15 -8.57 -0.10
CA TRP A 55 -1.22 -10.02 0.04
C TRP A 55 -2.39 -10.58 -0.76
N TYR A 56 -3.58 -10.03 -0.55
CA TYR A 56 -4.78 -10.51 -1.24
C TYR A 56 -4.66 -10.45 -2.77
N ILE A 57 -4.21 -9.35 -3.35
CA ILE A 57 -4.03 -9.29 -4.82
C ILE A 57 -3.00 -10.32 -5.30
N SER A 58 -1.95 -10.57 -4.51
CA SER A 58 -0.88 -11.49 -4.87
C SER A 58 -1.27 -12.96 -4.77
N THR A 59 -2.22 -13.30 -3.91
CA THR A 59 -2.59 -14.70 -3.59
C THR A 59 -4.03 -15.06 -3.98
N GLY A 60 -4.94 -14.11 -3.92
CA GLY A 60 -6.39 -14.31 -4.05
C GLY A 60 -7.05 -14.75 -2.75
N SER A 61 -6.35 -14.73 -1.60
CA SER A 61 -6.84 -15.11 -0.28
C SER A 61 -6.32 -14.13 0.78
N GLY A 62 -7.09 -13.95 1.85
CA GLY A 62 -6.68 -13.25 3.07
C GLY A 62 -6.56 -14.17 4.29
N ASP A 63 -6.85 -15.47 4.12
CA ASP A 63 -6.95 -16.45 5.22
C ASP A 63 -5.63 -16.60 6.00
N GLU A 64 -4.49 -16.42 5.33
CA GLU A 64 -3.17 -16.53 5.92
C GLU A 64 -2.82 -15.35 6.84
N VAL A 65 -3.52 -14.21 6.72
CA VAL A 65 -3.23 -13.02 7.54
C VAL A 65 -3.93 -13.14 8.89
N VAL A 66 -3.25 -13.70 9.88
CA VAL A 66 -3.78 -13.91 11.23
C VAL A 66 -3.59 -12.71 12.16
N GLY A 67 -2.72 -11.76 11.80
CA GLY A 67 -2.50 -10.53 12.53
C GLY A 67 -2.13 -9.36 11.62
N MET A 68 -2.79 -8.21 11.79
CA MET A 68 -2.52 -7.02 11.01
C MET A 68 -2.57 -5.73 11.84
N HIS A 69 -1.96 -4.67 11.30
CA HIS A 69 -1.95 -3.36 11.95
C HIS A 69 -3.39 -2.84 12.17
N PRO A 70 -3.71 -2.20 13.33
CA PRO A 70 -5.06 -1.68 13.61
C PRO A 70 -5.61 -0.72 12.54
N ASN A 71 -4.71 0.06 11.88
CA ASN A 71 -5.11 0.93 10.78
C ASN A 71 -5.51 0.12 9.53
N SER A 72 -4.84 -1.00 9.25
CA SER A 72 -5.23 -1.92 8.16
C SER A 72 -6.63 -2.48 8.40
N MET A 73 -6.92 -2.92 9.63
CA MET A 73 -8.26 -3.37 10.02
C MET A 73 -9.31 -2.27 9.84
N ARG A 74 -8.99 -1.03 10.24
CA ARG A 74 -9.90 0.10 10.07
C ARG A 74 -10.14 0.40 8.59
N MET A 75 -9.09 0.34 7.77
CA MET A 75 -9.19 0.48 6.32
C MET A 75 -10.03 -0.63 5.70
N ALA A 76 -9.77 -1.89 6.03
CA ALA A 76 -10.53 -3.03 5.53
C ALA A 76 -12.04 -2.91 5.85
N LYS A 77 -12.39 -2.45 7.06
CA LYS A 77 -13.79 -2.25 7.46
C LYS A 77 -14.52 -1.14 6.72
N ARG A 78 -13.82 -0.11 6.26
CA ARG A 78 -14.45 1.04 5.60
C ARG A 78 -14.35 1.01 4.07
N SER A 79 -13.35 0.33 3.52
CA SER A 79 -13.10 0.22 2.08
C SER A 79 -13.76 -1.02 1.48
N ILE A 80 -13.66 -1.15 0.16
CA ILE A 80 -14.14 -2.32 -0.57
C ILE A 80 -13.41 -3.62 -0.16
N LEU A 81 -12.22 -3.52 0.48
CA LEU A 81 -11.42 -4.68 0.88
C LEU A 81 -12.19 -5.64 1.80
N GLY A 82 -12.96 -5.11 2.77
CA GLY A 82 -13.72 -5.98 3.68
C GLY A 82 -14.88 -6.74 3.01
N ARG A 83 -15.30 -6.33 1.80
CA ARG A 83 -16.27 -7.07 0.98
C ARG A 83 -15.59 -8.08 0.07
N ILE A 84 -14.39 -7.75 -0.42
CA ILE A 84 -13.59 -8.62 -1.30
C ILE A 84 -12.97 -9.76 -0.48
N ALA A 85 -12.43 -9.43 0.70
CA ALA A 85 -11.69 -10.33 1.58
C ALA A 85 -12.25 -10.27 3.02
N PRO A 86 -13.49 -10.74 3.27
CA PRO A 86 -14.12 -10.66 4.58
C PRO A 86 -13.37 -11.46 5.66
N GLU A 87 -12.61 -12.50 5.30
CA GLU A 87 -11.74 -13.26 6.18
C GLU A 87 -10.68 -12.40 6.87
N LEU A 88 -10.18 -11.35 6.25
CA LEU A 88 -9.24 -10.39 6.86
C LEU A 88 -9.82 -9.70 8.09
N LEU A 89 -11.15 -9.60 8.21
CA LEU A 89 -11.80 -8.97 9.36
C LEU A 89 -11.71 -9.80 10.63
N ALA A 90 -11.27 -11.06 10.54
CA ALA A 90 -10.99 -11.95 11.67
C ALA A 90 -9.55 -11.81 12.20
N ALA A 91 -8.65 -11.11 11.47
CA ALA A 91 -7.28 -10.97 11.90
C ALA A 91 -7.15 -10.19 13.21
N GLU A 92 -6.22 -10.60 14.07
CA GLU A 92 -5.94 -9.95 15.34
C GLU A 92 -5.17 -8.63 15.15
N THR A 93 -5.43 -7.66 16.02
CA THR A 93 -4.74 -6.37 16.00
C THR A 93 -4.05 -6.03 17.32
N GLY A 94 -4.27 -6.82 18.37
CA GLY A 94 -3.82 -6.55 19.74
C GLY A 94 -2.31 -6.61 19.96
N PHE A 95 -1.56 -7.16 18.99
CA PHE A 95 -0.09 -7.17 19.04
C PHE A 95 0.55 -5.79 18.78
N MET A 96 -0.22 -4.80 18.31
CA MET A 96 0.26 -3.42 18.16
C MET A 96 -0.12 -2.58 19.39
N GLN A 97 0.87 -1.91 19.98
CA GLN A 97 0.72 -0.94 21.08
C GLN A 97 1.23 0.43 20.62
N GLY A 98 0.33 1.24 20.05
CA GLY A 98 0.71 2.48 19.35
C GLY A 98 1.52 2.15 18.09
N SER A 99 2.79 2.58 18.05
CA SER A 99 3.75 2.24 16.97
C SER A 99 4.65 1.05 17.30
N SER A 100 4.51 0.42 18.47
CA SER A 100 5.39 -0.65 18.92
C SER A 100 4.72 -2.01 18.78
N VAL A 101 5.53 -3.04 18.52
CA VAL A 101 5.11 -4.44 18.43
C VAL A 101 5.23 -5.10 19.80
N ASN A 102 4.16 -5.72 20.27
CA ASN A 102 4.17 -6.59 21.45
C ASN A 102 4.57 -8.00 21.05
N ILE A 103 5.77 -8.39 21.39
CA ILE A 103 6.36 -9.68 21.00
C ILE A 103 5.62 -10.87 21.60
N GLU A 104 5.10 -10.76 22.83
CA GLU A 104 4.35 -11.84 23.48
C GLU A 104 3.03 -12.14 22.72
N GLU A 105 2.35 -11.07 22.27
CA GLU A 105 1.15 -11.21 21.45
C GLU A 105 1.46 -11.77 20.05
N VAL A 106 2.59 -11.40 19.43
CA VAL A 106 3.04 -12.00 18.17
C VAL A 106 3.30 -13.51 18.35
N LEU A 107 3.99 -13.91 19.43
CA LEU A 107 4.22 -15.32 19.75
C LEU A 107 2.90 -16.10 19.95
N ARG A 108 1.91 -15.48 20.59
CA ARG A 108 0.57 -16.10 20.79
C ARG A 108 -0.13 -16.38 19.45
N LEU A 109 0.12 -15.54 18.44
CA LEU A 109 -0.43 -15.74 17.10
C LEU A 109 0.31 -16.84 16.32
N ALA A 110 1.47 -17.29 16.80
CA ALA A 110 2.28 -18.36 16.21
C ALA A 110 2.41 -18.23 14.67
N PRO A 111 2.94 -17.10 14.15
CA PRO A 111 3.09 -16.91 12.72
C PRO A 111 4.25 -17.74 12.15
N ASP A 112 4.10 -18.16 10.90
CA ASP A 112 5.16 -18.77 10.10
C ASP A 112 6.16 -17.69 9.63
N VAL A 113 5.70 -16.45 9.49
CA VAL A 113 6.51 -15.29 9.11
C VAL A 113 5.91 -13.99 9.65
N PHE A 114 6.79 -13.07 10.07
CA PHE A 114 6.43 -11.68 10.37
C PHE A 114 6.90 -10.77 9.21
N LEU A 115 5.96 -10.05 8.61
CA LEU A 115 6.23 -9.14 7.49
C LEU A 115 6.20 -7.69 7.98
N THR A 116 7.30 -6.96 7.80
CA THR A 116 7.46 -5.59 8.33
C THR A 116 8.08 -4.63 7.32
N TYR A 117 7.83 -3.34 7.48
CA TYR A 117 8.61 -2.28 6.84
C TYR A 117 9.55 -1.57 7.84
N GLU A 118 9.44 -1.96 9.10
CA GLU A 118 10.07 -1.30 10.22
C GLU A 118 11.59 -1.51 10.28
N THR A 119 12.18 -0.88 11.29
CA THR A 119 13.61 -0.77 11.48
C THR A 119 14.27 -2.09 11.83
N ARG A 120 15.62 -2.09 11.73
CA ARG A 120 16.46 -3.21 12.16
C ARG A 120 16.20 -3.65 13.61
N GLN A 121 15.72 -2.76 14.48
CA GLN A 121 15.43 -3.10 15.88
C GLN A 121 14.19 -4.01 15.99
N THR A 122 13.08 -3.65 15.35
CA THR A 122 11.87 -4.49 15.34
C THR A 122 12.16 -5.87 14.76
N ILE A 123 12.92 -5.91 13.63
CA ILE A 123 13.35 -7.16 13.02
C ILE A 123 14.12 -8.03 14.02
N ALA A 124 15.16 -7.45 14.65
CA ALA A 124 16.01 -8.19 15.59
C ALA A 124 15.23 -8.67 16.83
N ASP A 125 14.24 -7.92 17.30
CA ASP A 125 13.47 -8.30 18.47
C ASP A 125 12.48 -9.43 18.18
N VAL A 126 11.88 -9.47 17.01
CA VAL A 126 11.02 -10.58 16.59
C VAL A 126 11.87 -11.82 16.26
N GLU A 127 13.02 -11.70 15.56
CA GLU A 127 13.90 -12.83 15.21
C GLU A 127 14.47 -13.55 16.44
N LYS A 128 14.67 -12.85 17.57
CA LYS A 128 15.09 -13.50 18.84
C LYS A 128 14.11 -14.56 19.33
N THR A 129 12.86 -14.50 18.88
CA THR A 129 11.84 -15.50 19.23
C THR A 129 11.87 -16.75 18.35
N GLY A 130 12.68 -16.76 17.30
CA GLY A 130 12.73 -17.82 16.30
C GLY A 130 11.72 -17.65 15.16
N ILE A 131 10.92 -16.58 15.15
CA ILE A 131 10.00 -16.28 14.04
C ILE A 131 10.80 -15.65 12.91
N PRO A 132 10.70 -16.19 11.66
CA PRO A 132 11.31 -15.57 10.50
C PRO A 132 10.72 -14.17 10.24
N VAL A 133 11.56 -13.19 9.88
CA VAL A 133 11.14 -11.82 9.59
C VAL A 133 11.61 -11.41 8.21
N LEU A 134 10.68 -10.94 7.37
CA LEU A 134 10.99 -10.35 6.07
C LEU A 134 10.66 -8.86 6.06
N SER A 135 11.60 -8.06 5.56
CA SER A 135 11.41 -6.63 5.37
C SER A 135 10.90 -6.32 3.97
N LEU A 136 9.87 -5.49 3.92
CA LEU A 136 9.28 -4.98 2.68
C LEU A 136 9.93 -3.69 2.18
N ASP A 137 10.76 -3.04 2.96
CA ASP A 137 11.46 -1.76 2.72
C ASP A 137 10.80 -0.84 1.68
N VAL A 138 10.24 0.27 2.14
CA VAL A 138 9.34 1.10 1.31
C VAL A 138 10.08 2.10 0.44
N LEU A 139 11.18 2.65 0.89
CA LEU A 139 11.75 3.86 0.30
C LEU A 139 13.23 3.81 0.00
N SER A 140 14.01 2.98 0.69
CA SER A 140 15.47 3.07 0.63
C SER A 140 16.04 2.58 -0.71
N GLN A 141 15.42 1.58 -1.33
CA GLN A 141 15.88 1.01 -2.60
C GLN A 141 15.25 1.68 -3.82
N SER A 142 13.97 2.04 -3.75
CA SER A 142 13.22 2.59 -4.88
C SER A 142 13.47 4.07 -5.16
N LYS A 143 14.13 4.79 -4.24
CA LYS A 143 14.39 6.24 -4.34
C LYS A 143 13.14 7.05 -4.73
N GLY A 144 11.97 6.62 -4.23
CA GLY A 144 10.68 7.25 -4.53
C GLY A 144 10.00 6.73 -5.80
N ASN A 145 10.52 5.71 -6.47
CA ASN A 145 9.84 5.06 -7.58
C ASN A 145 8.77 4.09 -7.05
N MET A 146 7.51 4.49 -7.21
CA MET A 146 6.37 3.74 -6.67
C MET A 146 6.15 2.41 -7.38
N PHE A 147 6.41 2.33 -8.70
CA PHE A 147 6.29 1.09 -9.45
C PHE A 147 7.38 0.08 -9.09
N GLU A 148 8.61 0.53 -8.87
CA GLU A 148 9.69 -0.34 -8.41
C GLU A 148 9.39 -0.91 -7.02
N THR A 149 8.85 -0.09 -6.11
CA THR A 149 8.37 -0.53 -4.81
C THR A 149 7.26 -1.56 -4.94
N TYR A 150 6.23 -1.24 -5.72
CA TYR A 150 5.09 -2.12 -5.96
C TYR A 150 5.51 -3.46 -6.59
N PHE A 151 6.36 -3.45 -7.63
CA PHE A 151 6.87 -4.67 -8.26
C PHE A 151 7.68 -5.51 -7.28
N GLY A 152 8.52 -4.87 -6.46
CA GLY A 152 9.31 -5.56 -5.46
C GLY A 152 8.45 -6.27 -4.42
N TRP A 153 7.39 -5.63 -3.93
CA TRP A 153 6.45 -6.27 -3.00
C TRP A 153 5.68 -7.40 -3.66
N THR A 154 5.08 -7.14 -4.81
CA THR A 154 4.27 -8.13 -5.53
C THR A 154 5.07 -9.41 -5.81
N LYS A 155 6.30 -9.28 -6.32
CA LYS A 155 7.19 -10.43 -6.57
C LYS A 155 7.59 -11.17 -5.29
N LEU A 156 7.94 -10.43 -4.23
CA LEU A 156 8.30 -11.03 -2.95
C LEU A 156 7.11 -11.81 -2.35
N LEU A 157 5.91 -11.22 -2.34
CA LEU A 157 4.71 -11.87 -1.82
C LEU A 157 4.34 -13.10 -2.65
N GLY A 158 4.47 -13.03 -3.98
CA GLY A 158 4.29 -14.19 -4.86
C GLY A 158 5.30 -15.32 -4.59
N GLN A 159 6.54 -14.98 -4.26
CA GLN A 159 7.57 -15.97 -3.89
C GLN A 159 7.24 -16.63 -2.56
N ILE A 160 6.82 -15.86 -1.54
CA ILE A 160 6.42 -16.36 -0.22
C ILE A 160 5.24 -17.33 -0.34
N ALA A 161 4.24 -16.97 -1.16
CA ALA A 161 2.99 -17.71 -1.31
C ALA A 161 3.03 -18.80 -2.40
N GLY A 162 4.14 -18.97 -3.13
CA GLY A 162 4.18 -19.88 -4.27
C GLY A 162 3.30 -19.46 -5.46
N GLN A 163 2.99 -18.14 -5.58
CA GLN A 163 2.06 -17.57 -6.56
C GLN A 163 2.76 -16.72 -7.64
N GLN A 164 3.94 -17.12 -8.07
CA GLN A 164 4.77 -16.34 -9.00
C GLN A 164 4.05 -16.08 -10.33
N GLU A 165 3.34 -17.07 -10.88
CA GLU A 165 2.60 -16.90 -12.14
C GLU A 165 1.53 -15.79 -12.04
N ARG A 166 0.81 -15.75 -10.91
CA ARG A 166 -0.19 -14.71 -10.65
C ARG A 166 0.45 -13.33 -10.54
N THR A 167 1.51 -13.23 -9.75
CA THR A 167 2.19 -11.95 -9.53
C THR A 167 2.93 -11.45 -10.76
N ASP A 168 3.45 -12.34 -11.62
CA ASP A 168 4.04 -11.94 -12.90
C ASP A 168 2.99 -11.32 -13.84
N LYS A 169 1.75 -11.82 -13.87
CA LYS A 169 0.63 -11.22 -14.64
C LYS A 169 0.27 -9.82 -14.12
N ILE A 170 0.28 -9.64 -12.79
CA ILE A 170 0.03 -8.34 -12.16
C ILE A 170 1.13 -7.33 -12.53
N VAL A 171 2.39 -7.75 -12.42
CA VAL A 171 3.55 -6.91 -12.76
C VAL A 171 3.57 -6.58 -14.26
N ALA A 172 3.23 -7.53 -15.13
CA ALA A 172 3.14 -7.28 -16.56
C ALA A 172 2.08 -6.21 -16.88
N TYR A 173 0.87 -6.35 -16.33
CA TYR A 173 -0.19 -5.34 -16.49
C TYR A 173 0.27 -3.95 -16.04
N ALA A 174 0.90 -3.86 -14.87
CA ALA A 174 1.37 -2.58 -14.34
C ALA A 174 2.48 -1.96 -15.19
N ASN A 175 3.36 -2.80 -15.77
CA ASN A 175 4.36 -2.33 -16.75
C ASN A 175 3.70 -1.81 -18.03
N ASP A 176 2.68 -2.49 -18.54
CA ASP A 176 1.95 -2.04 -19.74
C ASP A 176 1.32 -0.67 -19.49
N VAL A 177 0.68 -0.46 -18.34
CA VAL A 177 0.14 0.84 -17.91
C VAL A 177 1.22 1.91 -17.86
N LEU A 178 2.38 1.61 -17.26
CA LEU A 178 3.50 2.54 -17.17
C LEU A 178 4.03 2.94 -18.55
N MET A 179 4.22 1.97 -19.43
CA MET A 179 4.71 2.20 -20.79
C MET A 179 3.69 2.97 -21.64
N HIS A 180 2.41 2.62 -21.53
CA HIS A 180 1.32 3.35 -22.20
C HIS A 180 1.31 4.82 -21.76
N THR A 181 1.30 5.10 -20.45
CA THR A 181 1.31 6.48 -19.93
C THR A 181 2.53 7.26 -20.42
N ARG A 182 3.72 6.69 -20.29
CA ARG A 182 4.97 7.33 -20.73
C ARG A 182 4.97 7.64 -22.22
N SER A 183 4.45 6.74 -23.06
CA SER A 183 4.38 6.96 -24.51
C SER A 183 3.50 8.16 -24.87
N HIS A 184 2.38 8.36 -24.18
CA HIS A 184 1.45 9.45 -24.41
C HIS A 184 2.01 10.82 -23.97
N ILE A 185 2.80 10.86 -22.90
CA ILE A 185 3.38 12.11 -22.39
C ILE A 185 4.79 12.41 -22.92
N ALA A 186 5.41 11.49 -23.68
CA ALA A 186 6.81 11.62 -24.15
C ALA A 186 7.07 12.85 -25.01
N HIS A 187 6.07 13.30 -25.77
CA HIS A 187 6.18 14.45 -26.65
C HIS A 187 5.93 15.80 -25.97
N LEU A 188 5.44 15.79 -24.70
CA LEU A 188 5.13 17.02 -23.99
C LEU A 188 6.41 17.76 -23.58
N SER A 189 6.51 19.00 -24.00
CA SER A 189 7.52 19.94 -23.48
C SER A 189 7.18 20.32 -22.02
N GLU A 190 8.14 20.86 -21.29
CA GLU A 190 7.95 21.36 -19.91
C GLU A 190 6.78 22.36 -19.78
N LYS A 191 6.55 23.18 -20.80
CA LYS A 191 5.47 24.18 -20.81
C LYS A 191 4.09 23.58 -21.04
N GLU A 192 4.02 22.40 -21.65
CA GLU A 192 2.77 21.68 -21.89
C GLU A 192 2.39 20.79 -20.71
N ARG A 193 3.31 20.62 -19.76
CA ARG A 193 3.04 19.92 -18.48
C ARG A 193 2.45 20.88 -17.48
N PRO A 194 1.20 20.68 -17.03
CA PRO A 194 0.58 21.57 -16.04
C PRO A 194 1.40 21.59 -14.74
N GLY A 195 1.59 22.79 -14.20
CA GLY A 195 2.23 22.96 -12.91
C GLY A 195 1.31 22.47 -11.79
N ALA A 196 1.80 21.55 -10.95
CA ALA A 196 0.96 20.91 -9.93
C ALA A 196 1.59 20.92 -8.55
N PHE A 197 0.71 20.96 -7.53
CA PHE A 197 1.04 20.58 -6.17
C PHE A 197 0.35 19.28 -5.78
N PHE A 198 1.07 18.47 -5.03
CA PHE A 198 0.51 17.33 -4.33
C PHE A 198 0.61 17.59 -2.83
N PHE A 199 -0.53 17.82 -2.18
CA PHE A 199 -0.58 18.01 -0.74
C PHE A 199 -0.68 16.67 -0.01
N SER A 200 0.33 16.33 0.78
CA SER A 200 0.26 15.20 1.73
C SER A 200 -0.61 15.55 2.93
N ARG A 201 -0.63 16.83 3.32
CA ARG A 201 -1.50 17.41 4.32
C ARG A 201 -2.01 18.76 3.81
N LEU A 202 -3.28 18.99 3.98
CA LEU A 202 -3.95 20.25 3.67
C LEU A 202 -4.98 20.51 4.76
N GLY A 203 -4.77 21.56 5.53
CA GLY A 203 -5.61 21.93 6.65
C GLY A 203 -5.28 23.34 7.13
N GLU A 204 -5.96 23.80 8.16
CA GLU A 204 -5.89 25.17 8.66
C GLU A 204 -4.43 25.60 9.00
N ASP A 205 -3.70 24.77 9.76
CA ASP A 205 -2.34 25.05 10.21
C ASP A 205 -1.27 24.16 9.55
N ASN A 206 -1.62 23.44 8.48
CA ASN A 206 -0.74 22.42 7.91
C ASN A 206 -0.89 22.32 6.39
N LEU A 207 -0.05 23.04 5.67
CA LEU A 207 0.12 22.93 4.23
C LEU A 207 1.44 22.20 3.95
N LYS A 208 1.35 20.91 3.66
CA LYS A 208 2.54 20.08 3.43
C LYS A 208 2.52 19.46 2.03
N ILE A 209 3.48 19.87 1.21
CA ILE A 209 3.63 19.42 -0.18
C ILE A 209 4.68 18.33 -0.33
N ASN A 210 4.63 17.67 -1.49
CA ASN A 210 5.59 16.64 -1.87
C ASN A 210 6.73 17.22 -2.71
N GLY A 211 7.95 17.15 -2.16
CA GLY A 211 9.20 17.37 -2.88
C GLY A 211 9.69 16.11 -3.60
N THR A 212 10.87 16.22 -4.23
CA THR A 212 11.54 15.10 -4.93
C THR A 212 11.79 13.93 -3.98
N GLY A 213 11.57 12.71 -4.47
CA GLY A 213 11.79 11.48 -3.69
C GLY A 213 10.62 11.05 -2.81
N HIS A 214 9.46 11.73 -2.91
CA HIS A 214 8.22 11.31 -2.24
C HIS A 214 7.16 10.84 -3.23
N PHE A 215 6.14 10.13 -2.73
CA PHE A 215 5.09 9.50 -3.54
C PHE A 215 4.42 10.46 -4.51
N GLY A 216 3.96 11.62 -4.03
CA GLY A 216 3.26 12.58 -4.88
C GLY A 216 4.12 13.17 -5.99
N HIS A 217 5.44 13.33 -5.78
CA HIS A 217 6.34 13.73 -6.85
C HIS A 217 6.34 12.70 -7.98
N PHE A 218 6.49 11.41 -7.63
CA PHE A 218 6.46 10.33 -8.60
C PHE A 218 5.14 10.33 -9.39
N TRP A 219 4.01 10.34 -8.69
CA TRP A 219 2.69 10.33 -9.34
C TRP A 219 2.47 11.51 -10.26
N MET A 220 2.84 12.73 -9.83
CA MET A 220 2.72 13.91 -10.68
C MET A 220 3.57 13.79 -11.95
N THR A 221 4.85 13.42 -11.82
CA THR A 221 5.77 13.40 -12.95
C THR A 221 5.46 12.28 -13.94
N GLU A 222 5.12 11.08 -13.47
CA GLU A 222 4.68 9.98 -14.35
C GLU A 222 3.29 10.24 -14.96
N GLY A 223 2.43 10.99 -14.30
CA GLY A 223 1.14 11.43 -14.84
C GLY A 223 1.24 12.65 -15.76
N GLY A 224 2.47 13.10 -16.10
CA GLY A 224 2.71 14.19 -17.08
C GLY A 224 2.61 15.60 -16.50
N ASN A 225 2.60 15.77 -15.16
CA ASN A 225 2.63 17.09 -14.54
C ASN A 225 4.06 17.53 -14.22
N ARG A 226 4.23 18.82 -14.04
CA ARG A 226 5.44 19.43 -13.47
C ARG A 226 5.23 19.71 -12.00
N ASN A 227 6.04 19.11 -11.13
CA ASN A 227 5.99 19.41 -9.71
C ASN A 227 6.53 20.83 -9.46
N LEU A 228 5.69 21.69 -8.88
CA LEU A 228 6.04 23.07 -8.56
C LEU A 228 6.79 23.22 -7.23
N ALA A 229 6.97 22.15 -6.48
CA ALA A 229 7.78 22.19 -5.27
C ALA A 229 9.20 22.70 -5.60
N PRO A 230 9.74 23.68 -4.87
CA PRO A 230 11.09 24.21 -5.11
C PRO A 230 12.15 23.11 -5.10
N GLU A 231 13.19 23.27 -5.90
CA GLU A 231 14.32 22.33 -5.90
C GLU A 231 15.02 22.34 -4.54
N GLY A 232 15.48 21.17 -4.10
CA GLY A 232 16.26 21.01 -2.88
C GLY A 232 15.45 21.03 -1.58
N ILE A 233 14.12 21.12 -1.63
CA ILE A 233 13.30 20.95 -0.42
C ILE A 233 13.26 19.48 0.02
N PRO A 234 12.99 19.21 1.30
CA PRO A 234 12.76 17.85 1.79
C PRO A 234 11.64 17.12 1.01
N PRO A 235 11.64 15.79 1.00
CA PRO A 235 10.56 15.00 0.37
C PRO A 235 9.15 15.37 0.85
N LEU A 236 9.01 15.83 2.11
CA LEU A 236 7.82 16.47 2.64
C LEU A 236 8.23 17.83 3.21
N ALA A 237 7.65 18.91 2.69
CA ALA A 237 7.97 20.26 3.09
C ALA A 237 6.70 21.06 3.40
N ASP A 238 6.81 21.91 4.40
CA ASP A 238 5.77 22.91 4.69
C ASP A 238 5.83 24.02 3.64
N ILE A 239 4.65 24.56 3.30
CA ILE A 239 4.48 25.68 2.38
C ILE A 239 3.44 26.62 2.95
N ASP A 240 3.53 27.90 2.62
CA ASP A 240 2.54 28.91 3.00
C ASP A 240 1.70 29.39 1.78
N MET A 241 0.66 30.19 2.06
CA MET A 241 -0.20 30.72 1.01
C MET A 241 0.50 31.72 0.10
N GLU A 242 1.53 32.43 0.55
CA GLU A 242 2.31 33.36 -0.29
C GLU A 242 3.05 32.57 -1.37
N GLN A 243 3.65 31.45 -0.98
CA GLN A 243 4.31 30.53 -1.90
C GLN A 243 3.31 29.85 -2.86
N VAL A 244 2.13 29.48 -2.36
CA VAL A 244 1.06 28.94 -3.22
C VAL A 244 0.65 29.98 -4.28
N TYR A 245 0.49 31.24 -3.91
CA TYR A 245 0.15 32.31 -4.87
C TYR A 245 1.27 32.59 -5.85
N ALA A 246 2.52 32.62 -5.39
CA ALA A 246 3.68 32.89 -6.26
C ALA A 246 3.87 31.78 -7.30
N LEU A 247 3.65 30.52 -6.96
CA LEU A 247 3.80 29.36 -7.84
C LEU A 247 2.53 29.05 -8.63
N ASN A 248 1.37 29.49 -8.15
CA ASN A 248 0.05 29.44 -8.78
C ASN A 248 -0.24 28.11 -9.51
N PRO A 249 -0.44 27.01 -8.82
CA PRO A 249 -0.62 25.68 -9.42
C PRO A 249 -1.85 25.64 -10.35
N GLU A 250 -1.68 24.97 -11.48
CA GLU A 250 -2.76 24.70 -12.44
C GLU A 250 -3.57 23.46 -12.05
N VAL A 251 -2.95 22.56 -11.26
CA VAL A 251 -3.58 21.34 -10.74
C VAL A 251 -3.19 21.14 -9.28
N ILE A 252 -4.14 20.74 -8.45
CA ILE A 252 -3.91 20.37 -7.06
C ILE A 252 -4.41 18.95 -6.82
N PHE A 253 -3.53 18.12 -6.23
CA PHE A 253 -3.90 16.80 -5.72
C PHE A 253 -3.87 16.82 -4.19
N ILE A 254 -4.91 16.26 -3.57
CA ILE A 254 -5.05 16.13 -2.12
C ILE A 254 -4.96 14.65 -1.76
N SER A 255 -3.96 14.28 -0.95
CA SER A 255 -3.74 12.89 -0.56
C SER A 255 -4.85 12.33 0.35
N ASN A 256 -4.92 11.01 0.45
CA ASN A 256 -5.79 10.32 1.41
C ASN A 256 -5.39 10.58 2.90
N PHE A 257 -4.19 11.15 3.15
CA PHE A 257 -3.73 11.49 4.49
C PHE A 257 -4.26 12.85 4.98
N SER A 258 -4.91 13.61 4.12
CA SER A 258 -5.53 14.88 4.45
C SER A 258 -7.06 14.72 4.53
N PRO A 259 -7.74 15.31 5.51
CA PRO A 259 -9.21 15.32 5.56
C PRO A 259 -9.85 16.26 4.54
N ALA A 260 -9.08 17.25 4.03
CA ALA A 260 -9.61 18.25 3.11
C ALA A 260 -10.15 17.62 1.82
N GLN A 261 -11.21 18.22 1.30
CA GLN A 261 -11.87 17.86 0.06
C GLN A 261 -11.72 19.00 -0.97
N PRO A 262 -11.86 18.74 -2.27
CA PRO A 262 -11.83 19.79 -3.30
C PRO A 262 -12.82 20.94 -3.03
N GLU A 263 -13.99 20.64 -2.50
CA GLU A 263 -15.05 21.59 -2.14
C GLU A 263 -14.59 22.59 -1.08
N ASP A 264 -13.70 22.19 -0.16
CA ASP A 264 -13.16 23.10 0.87
C ASP A 264 -12.36 24.24 0.24
N LEU A 265 -11.64 23.95 -0.86
CA LEU A 265 -10.92 24.97 -1.62
C LEU A 265 -11.86 25.78 -2.52
N TYR A 266 -12.80 25.13 -3.21
CA TYR A 266 -13.74 25.80 -4.10
C TYR A 266 -14.67 26.77 -3.37
N GLU A 267 -15.05 26.44 -2.14
CA GLU A 267 -15.93 27.25 -1.31
C GLU A 267 -15.15 28.09 -0.29
N ASN A 268 -13.81 28.04 -0.34
CA ASN A 268 -12.90 28.79 0.51
C ASN A 268 -13.19 28.60 2.01
N ARG A 269 -13.37 27.33 2.44
CA ARG A 269 -13.78 26.97 3.81
C ARG A 269 -12.62 26.86 4.80
N ILE A 270 -11.35 26.78 4.31
CA ILE A 270 -10.20 26.58 5.20
C ILE A 270 -9.84 27.92 5.84
N THR A 271 -9.98 27.99 7.16
CA THR A 271 -9.69 29.20 7.94
C THR A 271 -8.26 29.70 7.72
N GLY A 272 -8.10 31.00 7.56
CA GLY A 272 -6.78 31.63 7.40
C GLY A 272 -6.17 31.49 6.00
N GLN A 273 -6.87 30.85 5.05
CA GLN A 273 -6.40 30.63 3.68
C GLN A 273 -7.38 31.20 2.66
N ASP A 274 -6.89 31.79 1.58
CA ASP A 274 -7.72 32.28 0.48
C ASP A 274 -7.34 31.59 -0.85
N TRP A 275 -8.13 30.63 -1.25
CA TRP A 275 -7.92 29.80 -2.44
C TRP A 275 -8.53 30.36 -3.72
N ARG A 276 -9.35 31.42 -3.63
CA ARG A 276 -10.16 31.95 -4.75
C ARG A 276 -9.35 32.43 -5.94
N HIS A 277 -8.07 32.79 -5.73
CA HIS A 277 -7.17 33.31 -6.76
C HIS A 277 -6.23 32.28 -7.34
N VAL A 278 -6.27 31.03 -6.85
CA VAL A 278 -5.41 29.94 -7.31
C VAL A 278 -5.98 29.35 -8.60
N SER A 279 -5.16 29.23 -9.64
CA SER A 279 -5.56 28.74 -10.98
C SER A 279 -6.29 27.39 -10.93
N ALA A 280 -5.79 26.43 -10.15
CA ALA A 280 -6.42 25.11 -9.99
C ALA A 280 -7.86 25.22 -9.44
N VAL A 281 -8.09 26.14 -8.49
CA VAL A 281 -9.41 26.36 -7.89
C VAL A 281 -10.36 27.03 -8.88
N GLN A 282 -9.91 28.09 -9.57
CA GLN A 282 -10.68 28.81 -10.58
C GLN A 282 -11.12 27.90 -11.73
N ASN A 283 -10.24 26.97 -12.15
CA ASN A 283 -10.47 26.06 -13.26
C ASN A 283 -11.06 24.70 -12.82
N LYS A 284 -11.45 24.55 -11.55
CA LYS A 284 -12.00 23.29 -10.99
C LYS A 284 -11.09 22.08 -11.18
N ARG A 285 -9.77 22.28 -11.05
CA ARG A 285 -8.74 21.24 -11.19
C ARG A 285 -8.08 20.90 -9.85
N VAL A 286 -8.91 20.71 -8.84
CA VAL A 286 -8.52 20.20 -7.52
C VAL A 286 -9.10 18.79 -7.38
N TYR A 287 -8.25 17.81 -7.06
CA TYR A 287 -8.64 16.42 -7.05
C TYR A 287 -8.26 15.75 -5.73
N LYS A 288 -9.20 15.04 -5.12
CA LYS A 288 -8.94 14.11 -4.03
C LYS A 288 -8.45 12.78 -4.62
N VAL A 289 -7.35 12.25 -4.09
CA VAL A 289 -6.83 10.95 -4.52
C VAL A 289 -7.84 9.84 -4.19
N PRO A 290 -8.17 8.95 -5.15
CA PRO A 290 -9.08 7.85 -4.93
C PRO A 290 -8.63 6.88 -3.83
N GLU A 291 -9.58 6.10 -3.31
CA GLU A 291 -9.34 5.05 -2.32
C GLU A 291 -10.12 3.79 -2.72
N GLY A 292 -9.39 2.75 -3.12
CA GLY A 292 -9.94 1.44 -3.48
C GLY A 292 -9.86 0.46 -2.32
N ILE A 293 -9.20 -0.69 -2.54
CA ILE A 293 -8.94 -1.65 -1.45
C ILE A 293 -7.96 -1.09 -0.41
N PHE A 294 -7.17 -0.12 -0.81
CA PHE A 294 -6.30 0.69 0.02
C PHE A 294 -6.22 2.10 -0.55
N GLN A 295 -5.58 3.01 0.15
CA GLN A 295 -5.28 4.37 -0.32
C GLN A 295 -4.38 4.32 -1.56
N TRP A 296 -4.65 5.16 -2.58
CA TRP A 296 -3.84 5.17 -3.80
C TRP A 296 -2.60 6.07 -3.71
N TYR A 297 -2.55 6.98 -2.74
CA TYR A 297 -1.41 7.88 -2.58
C TYR A 297 -0.09 7.17 -2.21
N PRO A 298 -0.02 6.32 -1.17
CA PRO A 298 1.18 5.49 -0.94
C PRO A 298 1.24 4.34 -1.96
N PRO A 299 2.37 3.66 -2.10
CA PRO A 299 2.42 2.42 -2.86
C PRO A 299 1.33 1.46 -2.38
N SER A 300 0.58 0.91 -3.31
CA SER A 300 -0.56 0.04 -3.01
C SER A 300 -0.81 -0.96 -4.12
N ALA A 301 -1.68 -1.91 -3.86
CA ALA A 301 -2.11 -2.89 -4.86
C ALA A 301 -2.83 -2.24 -6.06
N ASP A 302 -3.41 -1.05 -5.88
CA ASP A 302 -4.09 -0.28 -6.93
C ASP A 302 -3.15 0.73 -7.66
N ALA A 303 -1.81 0.61 -7.52
CA ALA A 303 -0.84 1.51 -8.14
C ALA A 303 -1.05 1.73 -9.66
N PRO A 304 -1.40 0.71 -10.48
CA PRO A 304 -1.69 0.92 -11.89
C PRO A 304 -2.89 1.84 -12.13
N LEU A 305 -3.93 1.72 -11.30
CA LEU A 305 -5.13 2.57 -11.36
C LEU A 305 -4.81 4.02 -10.99
N MET A 306 -3.96 4.22 -9.97
CA MET A 306 -3.50 5.56 -9.59
C MET A 306 -2.80 6.27 -10.75
N LEU A 307 -1.92 5.57 -11.49
CA LEU A 307 -1.22 6.17 -12.63
C LEU A 307 -2.19 6.52 -13.76
N GLN A 308 -3.11 5.64 -14.12
CA GLN A 308 -4.11 5.90 -15.16
C GLN A 308 -5.03 7.07 -14.78
N TRP A 309 -5.49 7.10 -13.53
CA TRP A 309 -6.34 8.18 -13.05
C TRP A 309 -5.63 9.54 -13.08
N ILE A 310 -4.42 9.64 -12.50
CA ILE A 310 -3.70 10.92 -12.46
C ILE A 310 -3.33 11.42 -13.86
N ALA A 311 -2.97 10.53 -14.78
CA ALA A 311 -2.71 10.86 -16.18
C ALA A 311 -3.95 11.42 -16.88
N GLN A 312 -5.11 10.76 -16.72
CA GLN A 312 -6.35 11.17 -17.35
C GLN A 312 -6.87 12.51 -16.81
N VAL A 313 -6.87 12.73 -15.47
CA VAL A 313 -7.31 14.02 -14.92
C VAL A 313 -6.35 15.17 -15.22
N SER A 314 -5.08 14.87 -15.45
CA SER A 314 -4.06 15.86 -15.85
C SER A 314 -4.16 16.22 -17.34
N HIS A 315 -4.37 15.24 -18.19
CA HIS A 315 -4.37 15.35 -19.65
C HIS A 315 -5.57 14.62 -20.29
N PRO A 316 -6.82 15.06 -20.06
CA PRO A 316 -8.00 14.32 -20.49
C PRO A 316 -8.11 14.11 -22.00
N LYS A 317 -7.44 14.92 -22.82
CA LYS A 317 -7.42 14.78 -24.28
C LYS A 317 -6.34 13.80 -24.78
N LEU A 318 -5.30 13.55 -23.98
CA LEU A 318 -4.26 12.59 -24.32
C LEU A 318 -4.63 11.16 -23.90
N PHE A 319 -5.51 11.05 -22.92
CA PHE A 319 -5.98 9.79 -22.34
C PHE A 319 -7.50 9.67 -22.52
N ASP A 320 -7.99 9.92 -23.75
CA ASP A 320 -9.38 9.72 -24.14
C ASP A 320 -9.64 8.33 -24.73
N ASP A 321 -8.62 7.51 -24.80
CA ASP A 321 -8.65 6.11 -25.27
C ASP A 321 -9.17 5.11 -24.24
N TYR A 322 -9.40 5.56 -22.98
CA TYR A 322 -10.04 4.76 -21.94
C TYR A 322 -10.94 5.62 -21.02
N VAL A 323 -11.86 4.95 -20.33
CA VAL A 323 -12.73 5.50 -19.30
C VAL A 323 -12.30 4.92 -17.96
N ILE A 324 -11.90 5.75 -17.00
CA ILE A 324 -11.29 5.28 -15.73
C ILE A 324 -12.24 4.38 -14.93
N GLU A 325 -13.56 4.61 -14.99
CA GLU A 325 -14.56 3.78 -14.35
C GLU A 325 -14.56 2.36 -14.90
N GLU A 326 -14.40 2.20 -16.23
CA GLU A 326 -14.33 0.89 -16.89
C GLU A 326 -12.99 0.21 -16.54
N VAL A 327 -11.89 0.96 -16.54
CA VAL A 327 -10.57 0.45 -16.15
C VAL A 327 -10.60 -0.09 -14.72
N ILE A 328 -11.21 0.62 -13.78
CA ILE A 328 -11.35 0.17 -12.38
C ILE A 328 -12.18 -1.12 -12.34
N ARG A 329 -13.30 -1.17 -13.05
CA ARG A 329 -14.17 -2.35 -13.11
C ARG A 329 -13.41 -3.57 -13.61
N ASP A 330 -12.71 -3.44 -14.75
CA ASP A 330 -11.94 -4.52 -15.36
C ASP A 330 -10.78 -4.98 -14.48
N TYR A 331 -10.08 -4.04 -13.83
CA TYR A 331 -8.99 -4.34 -12.93
C TYR A 331 -9.45 -5.18 -11.73
N TYR A 332 -10.58 -4.79 -11.11
CA TYR A 332 -11.13 -5.52 -9.98
C TYR A 332 -11.68 -6.89 -10.39
N ALA A 333 -12.37 -6.99 -11.51
CA ALA A 333 -12.82 -8.27 -12.04
C ALA A 333 -11.64 -9.21 -12.34
N ARG A 334 -10.57 -8.69 -12.92
CA ARG A 334 -9.40 -9.47 -13.36
C ARG A 334 -8.50 -9.94 -12.22
N PHE A 335 -8.21 -9.06 -11.25
CA PHE A 335 -7.17 -9.31 -10.24
C PHE A 335 -7.72 -9.61 -8.85
N TYR A 336 -8.96 -9.22 -8.57
CA TYR A 336 -9.63 -9.51 -7.30
C TYR A 336 -10.78 -10.51 -7.44
N ASP A 337 -11.11 -10.94 -8.67
CA ASP A 337 -12.29 -11.78 -8.96
C ASP A 337 -13.57 -11.18 -8.37
N PHE A 338 -13.69 -9.85 -8.46
CA PHE A 338 -14.77 -9.09 -7.82
C PHE A 338 -15.41 -8.10 -8.79
N ASN A 339 -16.74 -8.20 -8.96
CA ASN A 339 -17.51 -7.30 -9.82
C ASN A 339 -17.99 -6.08 -9.00
N LEU A 340 -17.44 -4.90 -9.30
CA LEU A 340 -17.85 -3.65 -8.72
C LEU A 340 -19.17 -3.15 -9.29
N TRP A 341 -20.03 -2.60 -8.43
CA TRP A 341 -21.19 -1.82 -8.84
C TRP A 341 -20.81 -0.39 -9.14
N ASP A 342 -21.70 0.38 -9.80
CA ASP A 342 -21.42 1.80 -10.12
C ASP A 342 -21.22 2.64 -8.87
N GLU A 343 -21.94 2.35 -7.79
CA GLU A 343 -21.80 3.00 -6.50
C GLU A 343 -20.42 2.75 -5.87
N ASP A 344 -19.87 1.55 -6.02
CA ASP A 344 -18.53 1.21 -5.54
C ASP A 344 -17.48 2.04 -6.27
N ILE A 345 -17.58 2.14 -7.60
CA ILE A 345 -16.66 2.92 -8.42
C ILE A 345 -16.75 4.42 -8.09
N ALA A 346 -17.97 4.92 -7.91
CA ALA A 346 -18.18 6.30 -7.49
C ALA A 346 -17.55 6.59 -6.12
N ALA A 347 -17.67 5.65 -5.17
CA ALA A 347 -17.05 5.76 -3.84
C ALA A 347 -15.53 5.70 -3.88
N ILE A 348 -14.96 4.83 -4.74
CA ILE A 348 -13.51 4.74 -4.97
C ILE A 348 -12.97 6.09 -5.50
N LEU A 349 -13.62 6.66 -6.52
CA LEU A 349 -13.16 7.88 -7.18
C LEU A 349 -13.39 9.15 -6.37
N LYS A 350 -14.33 9.15 -5.42
CA LYS A 350 -14.68 10.30 -4.58
C LYS A 350 -14.77 9.90 -3.10
N PRO A 351 -13.61 9.55 -2.48
CA PRO A 351 -13.62 9.22 -1.05
C PRO A 351 -13.99 10.45 -0.21
N THR A 352 -14.89 10.28 0.76
CA THR A 352 -15.45 11.36 1.59
C THR A 352 -14.79 11.50 2.97
N HIS A 353 -13.65 10.86 3.19
CA HIS A 353 -12.95 10.83 4.48
C HIS A 353 -11.45 10.99 4.34
#